data_ec6bbcf208b05aa767f0e6b542565e99
#
_entry.id   ec6bbcf208b05aa767f0e6b542565e99
#
_cell.length_a   1.000
_cell.length_b   1.000
_cell.length_c   1.000
_cell.angle_alpha   90.00
_cell.angle_beta   90.00
_cell.angle_gamma   90.00
#
_symmetry.space_group_name_H-M   'P 1'
#
loop_
_entity.id
_entity.type
_entity.pdbx_description
1 polymer ?
#
loop_
_entity_poly.entity_id
_entity_poly.type
_entity_poly.pdbx_seq_one_letter_code
_entity_poly.pdbx_strand_id
1 'polypeptide(L)'
;MANFHVDNAASLLIDQPLAEGLSSREAVVTPERAYTYGELAALSDRAAHGLRRLGVQREQRVALLMHDGVGFAATFLGALKLGAVAVPLNTRLAARELEILLADCRARVVVADGHPADSLGPVDRAAAVEFEALVRDTPAGTVTPEPVGRDAMAFWLYTSGTTGTPKAVVHCHRSLLACHHYADGVLAVGPGDRVFATSKLFFAYALGNALTIPLYARASFYLHPAWPDPALVLDVLRDYRPTLFFSVPTVYARLLRAGLPTDAFRSVRHCVSAGERLPAEVYHAWRERFGVEILDAIGATETIFMFVSNRPGRSRAGSSGTPSPGVEVRLLDAQGHPVVDSAQGVLWIKTPSAAAGYWERPEHSRRTFVDGWFRTGDIYVRDAEGFYSHCGREDDFFKVAGQWVIPADVEAALMKHPAVLEAGVVGAEEASGLIKPFVFVVPRDPAAEPVGLRSELMRLAEQTLPSHERPRDILIVSELPRTATGKLQRFKLKEHVETNR
;
A
#
# COMPACT_ATOMS: atom_id res chain seq x y z
N MET A 1 33.51 -5.61 0.71
CA MET A 1 32.26 -5.51 -0.07
C MET A 1 32.57 -4.59 -1.24
N ALA A 2 32.48 -5.07 -2.48
CA ALA A 2 32.74 -4.27 -3.66
C ALA A 2 31.67 -3.18 -3.75
N ASN A 3 32.10 -1.91 -3.88
CA ASN A 3 31.23 -0.79 -4.18
C ASN A 3 30.69 -0.95 -5.61
N PHE A 4 29.62 -1.72 -5.76
CA PHE A 4 28.85 -1.69 -6.99
C PHE A 4 28.05 -0.39 -6.98
N HIS A 5 28.43 0.57 -7.80
CA HIS A 5 27.57 1.68 -8.19
C HIS A 5 26.47 1.13 -9.11
N VAL A 6 25.49 0.44 -8.50
CA VAL A 6 24.34 -0.09 -9.21
C VAL A 6 23.32 1.04 -9.31
N ASP A 7 23.32 1.73 -10.45
CA ASP A 7 22.37 2.82 -10.68
C ASP A 7 21.01 2.30 -11.18
N ASN A 8 20.98 1.18 -11.94
CA ASN A 8 19.75 0.53 -12.38
C ASN A 8 19.28 -0.52 -11.36
N ALA A 9 18.09 -0.35 -10.82
CA ALA A 9 17.55 -1.26 -9.79
C ALA A 9 17.41 -2.72 -10.26
N ALA A 10 17.21 -2.99 -11.56
CA ALA A 10 17.16 -4.35 -12.06
C ALA A 10 18.48 -5.09 -11.85
N SER A 11 19.62 -4.38 -11.95
CA SER A 11 20.93 -4.98 -11.70
C SER A 11 21.04 -5.53 -10.27
N LEU A 12 20.57 -4.79 -9.25
CA LEU A 12 20.55 -5.24 -7.86
C LEU A 12 19.59 -6.42 -7.65
N LEU A 13 18.40 -6.33 -8.26
CA LEU A 13 17.28 -7.22 -7.94
C LEU A 13 17.38 -8.57 -8.66
N ILE A 14 17.96 -8.60 -9.87
CA ILE A 14 17.96 -9.84 -10.68
C ILE A 14 19.33 -10.21 -11.24
N ASP A 15 20.18 -9.28 -11.69
CA ASP A 15 21.46 -9.66 -12.30
C ASP A 15 22.51 -10.02 -11.24
N GLN A 16 22.54 -9.28 -10.12
CA GLN A 16 23.48 -9.56 -9.04
C GLN A 16 23.26 -10.94 -8.39
N PRO A 17 22.02 -11.40 -8.09
CA PRO A 17 21.78 -12.78 -7.67
C PRO A 17 22.37 -13.84 -8.61
N LEU A 18 22.29 -13.63 -9.92
CA LEU A 18 22.91 -14.55 -10.90
C LEU A 18 24.44 -14.53 -10.82
N ALA A 19 25.03 -13.34 -10.68
CA ALA A 19 26.48 -13.21 -10.51
C ALA A 19 26.98 -13.82 -9.18
N GLU A 20 26.13 -13.90 -8.16
CA GLU A 20 26.35 -14.58 -6.89
C GLU A 20 26.17 -16.11 -6.98
N GLY A 21 25.81 -16.65 -8.15
CA GLY A 21 25.64 -18.08 -8.38
C GLY A 21 24.28 -18.64 -7.96
N LEU A 22 23.25 -17.78 -7.77
CA LEU A 22 21.94 -18.17 -7.26
C LEU A 22 20.94 -18.55 -8.37
N SER A 23 21.41 -18.80 -9.60
CA SER A 23 20.55 -19.08 -10.76
C SER A 23 19.53 -20.20 -10.54
N SER A 24 19.92 -21.27 -9.84
CA SER A 24 19.05 -22.42 -9.54
C SER A 24 18.17 -22.25 -8.29
N ARG A 25 18.33 -21.15 -7.56
CA ARG A 25 17.56 -20.89 -6.35
C ARG A 25 16.13 -20.45 -6.70
N GLU A 26 15.14 -20.89 -5.91
CA GLU A 26 13.75 -20.46 -6.01
C GLU A 26 13.62 -18.96 -5.75
N ALA A 27 12.95 -18.24 -6.66
CA ALA A 27 12.67 -16.83 -6.55
C ALA A 27 11.16 -16.56 -6.44
N VAL A 28 10.37 -17.00 -7.41
CA VAL A 28 8.93 -16.78 -7.48
C VAL A 28 8.20 -18.11 -7.38
N VAL A 29 7.19 -18.18 -6.53
CA VAL A 29 6.28 -19.33 -6.45
C VAL A 29 4.88 -18.86 -6.82
N THR A 30 4.23 -19.62 -7.69
CA THR A 30 2.83 -19.40 -8.09
C THR A 30 2.03 -20.68 -7.83
N PRO A 31 0.70 -20.66 -7.95
CA PRO A 31 -0.09 -21.90 -7.84
C PRO A 31 0.35 -23.00 -8.80
N GLU A 32 0.86 -22.63 -9.99
CA GLU A 32 1.23 -23.57 -11.04
C GLU A 32 2.61 -24.22 -10.78
N ARG A 33 3.60 -23.41 -10.36
CA ARG A 33 4.96 -23.90 -10.10
C ARG A 33 5.86 -22.83 -9.43
N ALA A 34 7.03 -23.29 -9.02
CA ALA A 34 8.14 -22.41 -8.65
C ALA A 34 8.99 -22.04 -9.87
N TYR A 35 9.55 -20.84 -9.83
CA TYR A 35 10.51 -20.29 -10.80
C TYR A 35 11.78 -19.90 -10.07
N THR A 36 12.92 -20.27 -10.65
CA THR A 36 14.24 -19.92 -10.12
C THR A 36 14.63 -18.49 -10.51
N TYR A 37 15.67 -17.95 -9.85
CA TYR A 37 16.25 -16.66 -10.22
C TYR A 37 16.71 -16.66 -11.69
N GLY A 38 17.28 -17.76 -12.19
CA GLY A 38 17.68 -17.91 -13.59
C GLY A 38 16.50 -17.86 -14.55
N GLU A 39 15.39 -18.54 -14.23
CA GLU A 39 14.18 -18.49 -15.04
C GLU A 39 13.51 -17.11 -15.03
N LEU A 40 13.46 -16.46 -13.85
CA LEU A 40 12.92 -15.09 -13.75
C LEU A 40 13.80 -14.11 -14.56
N ALA A 41 15.11 -14.22 -14.48
CA ALA A 41 16.03 -13.39 -15.28
C ALA A 41 15.80 -13.60 -16.77
N ALA A 42 15.73 -14.84 -17.23
CA ALA A 42 15.49 -15.16 -18.62
C ALA A 42 14.15 -14.62 -19.12
N LEU A 43 13.08 -14.71 -18.31
CA LEU A 43 11.78 -14.14 -18.64
C LEU A 43 11.84 -12.59 -18.67
N SER A 44 12.60 -11.98 -17.76
CA SER A 44 12.79 -10.52 -17.72
C SER A 44 13.56 -10.03 -18.97
N ASP A 45 14.57 -10.77 -19.40
CA ASP A 45 15.33 -10.48 -20.62
C ASP A 45 14.43 -10.62 -21.86
N ARG A 46 13.61 -11.67 -21.93
CA ARG A 46 12.63 -11.86 -23.02
C ARG A 46 11.60 -10.73 -23.02
N ALA A 47 11.07 -10.32 -21.86
CA ALA A 47 10.17 -9.18 -21.75
C ALA A 47 10.84 -7.89 -22.25
N ALA A 48 12.10 -7.63 -21.88
CA ALA A 48 12.87 -6.49 -22.36
C ALA A 48 13.06 -6.52 -23.88
N HIS A 49 13.41 -7.67 -24.46
CA HIS A 49 13.48 -7.83 -25.91
C HIS A 49 12.12 -7.57 -26.61
N GLY A 50 11.04 -8.08 -26.06
CA GLY A 50 9.69 -7.86 -26.57
C GLY A 50 9.29 -6.37 -26.52
N LEU A 51 9.54 -5.70 -25.42
CA LEU A 51 9.30 -4.26 -25.26
C LEU A 51 10.12 -3.43 -26.25
N ARG A 52 11.41 -3.78 -26.43
CA ARG A 52 12.28 -3.12 -27.41
C ARG A 52 11.78 -3.31 -28.84
N ARG A 53 11.29 -4.50 -29.19
CA ARG A 53 10.66 -4.79 -30.49
C ARG A 53 9.42 -3.94 -30.75
N LEU A 54 8.65 -3.61 -29.69
CA LEU A 54 7.49 -2.69 -29.74
C LEU A 54 7.90 -1.21 -29.72
N GLY A 55 9.19 -0.92 -29.77
CA GLY A 55 9.75 0.44 -29.86
C GLY A 55 9.78 1.18 -28.53
N VAL A 56 9.77 0.45 -27.40
CA VAL A 56 9.96 1.06 -26.06
C VAL A 56 11.40 1.54 -25.92
N GLN A 57 11.55 2.80 -25.54
CA GLN A 57 12.82 3.47 -25.32
C GLN A 57 12.94 3.89 -23.84
N ARG A 58 14.11 4.34 -23.44
CA ARG A 58 14.38 4.90 -22.12
C ARG A 58 13.34 5.96 -21.74
N GLU A 59 12.91 5.95 -20.47
CA GLU A 59 11.92 6.84 -19.86
C GLU A 59 10.52 6.78 -20.48
N GLN A 60 10.27 5.91 -21.46
CA GLN A 60 8.90 5.66 -21.92
C GLN A 60 8.16 4.73 -20.96
N ARG A 61 6.86 4.96 -20.81
CA ARG A 61 6.03 4.21 -19.86
C ARG A 61 5.52 2.93 -20.50
N VAL A 62 5.62 1.87 -19.70
CA VAL A 62 5.04 0.54 -19.97
C VAL A 62 3.98 0.31 -18.92
N ALA A 63 2.71 0.35 -19.31
CA ALA A 63 1.61 0.06 -18.40
C ALA A 63 1.48 -1.46 -18.20
N LEU A 64 1.39 -1.90 -16.95
CA LEU A 64 1.22 -3.30 -16.55
C LEU A 64 -0.22 -3.47 -16.04
N LEU A 65 -1.13 -3.89 -16.90
CA LEU A 65 -2.49 -4.29 -16.53
C LEU A 65 -2.53 -5.81 -16.35
N MET A 66 -1.83 -6.29 -15.35
CA MET A 66 -1.51 -7.69 -15.15
C MET A 66 -1.90 -8.19 -13.76
N HIS A 67 -2.30 -9.43 -13.66
CA HIS A 67 -2.45 -10.12 -12.38
C HIS A 67 -1.08 -10.44 -11.77
N ASP A 68 -1.07 -10.67 -10.44
CA ASP A 68 0.15 -11.09 -9.76
C ASP A 68 0.59 -12.48 -10.25
N GLY A 69 1.78 -12.54 -10.81
CA GLY A 69 2.38 -13.74 -11.36
C GLY A 69 3.79 -13.47 -11.86
N VAL A 70 4.46 -14.51 -12.37
CA VAL A 70 5.82 -14.39 -12.91
C VAL A 70 5.90 -13.42 -14.08
N GLY A 71 4.84 -13.33 -14.90
CA GLY A 71 4.74 -12.38 -16.03
C GLY A 71 4.82 -10.92 -15.58
N PHE A 72 4.10 -10.57 -14.50
CA PHE A 72 4.20 -9.23 -13.91
C PHE A 72 5.63 -8.92 -13.47
N ALA A 73 6.24 -9.81 -12.67
CA ALA A 73 7.59 -9.62 -12.16
C ALA A 73 8.62 -9.49 -13.31
N ALA A 74 8.51 -10.35 -14.33
CA ALA A 74 9.38 -10.33 -15.50
C ALA A 74 9.22 -9.05 -16.32
N THR A 75 7.98 -8.58 -16.54
CA THR A 75 7.70 -7.35 -17.30
C THR A 75 8.21 -6.12 -16.54
N PHE A 76 7.97 -6.07 -15.23
CA PHE A 76 8.46 -4.98 -14.38
C PHE A 76 10.00 -4.89 -14.43
N LEU A 77 10.71 -5.99 -14.20
CA LEU A 77 12.17 -6.04 -14.25
C LEU A 77 12.71 -5.78 -15.67
N GLY A 78 12.04 -6.30 -16.70
CA GLY A 78 12.39 -6.08 -18.10
C GLY A 78 12.28 -4.61 -18.50
N ALA A 79 11.25 -3.91 -18.06
CA ALA A 79 11.10 -2.47 -18.25
C ALA A 79 12.23 -1.69 -17.56
N LEU A 80 12.56 -2.03 -16.30
CA LEU A 80 13.69 -1.42 -15.58
C LEU A 80 15.02 -1.66 -16.29
N LYS A 81 15.26 -2.85 -16.84
CA LYS A 81 16.49 -3.13 -17.61
C LYS A 81 16.64 -2.19 -18.80
N LEU A 82 15.55 -1.83 -19.47
CA LEU A 82 15.57 -0.88 -20.59
C LEU A 82 15.67 0.60 -20.17
N GLY A 83 15.71 0.89 -18.86
CA GLY A 83 15.55 2.27 -18.37
C GLY A 83 14.17 2.86 -18.71
N ALA A 84 13.21 2.01 -19.06
CA ALA A 84 11.80 2.38 -19.23
C ALA A 84 11.10 2.46 -17.87
N VAL A 85 9.93 3.10 -17.84
CA VAL A 85 9.16 3.35 -16.63
C VAL A 85 8.02 2.36 -16.54
N ALA A 86 8.06 1.44 -15.58
CA ALA A 86 6.96 0.52 -15.33
C ALA A 86 5.80 1.24 -14.62
N VAL A 87 4.57 1.04 -15.10
CA VAL A 87 3.36 1.65 -14.53
C VAL A 87 2.33 0.55 -14.21
N PRO A 88 2.45 -0.10 -13.04
CA PRO A 88 1.45 -1.04 -12.56
C PRO A 88 0.07 -0.42 -12.43
N LEU A 89 -0.96 -1.06 -12.97
CA LEU A 89 -2.35 -0.61 -12.94
C LEU A 89 -3.24 -1.63 -12.24
N ASN A 90 -4.23 -1.14 -11.51
CA ASN A 90 -5.18 -1.99 -10.82
C ASN A 90 -6.12 -2.68 -11.82
N THR A 91 -6.10 -4.00 -11.85
CA THR A 91 -6.90 -4.84 -12.74
C THR A 91 -8.41 -4.83 -12.47
N ARG A 92 -8.86 -4.20 -11.37
CA ARG A 92 -10.28 -4.06 -11.00
C ARG A 92 -10.88 -2.70 -11.32
N LEU A 93 -10.12 -1.81 -11.93
CA LEU A 93 -10.64 -0.52 -12.36
C LEU A 93 -11.66 -0.70 -13.49
N ALA A 94 -12.69 0.14 -13.51
CA ALA A 94 -13.62 0.20 -14.60
C ALA A 94 -12.91 0.71 -15.88
N ALA A 95 -13.42 0.34 -17.06
CA ALA A 95 -12.82 0.72 -18.35
C ALA A 95 -12.54 2.23 -18.46
N ARG A 96 -13.51 3.07 -18.04
CA ARG A 96 -13.35 4.52 -18.04
C ARG A 96 -12.22 5.02 -17.14
N GLU A 97 -12.01 4.39 -15.98
CA GLU A 97 -10.92 4.74 -15.08
C GLU A 97 -9.56 4.35 -15.69
N LEU A 98 -9.48 3.17 -16.31
CA LEU A 98 -8.30 2.73 -17.04
C LEU A 98 -7.94 3.67 -18.21
N GLU A 99 -8.93 4.10 -19.00
CA GLU A 99 -8.73 5.09 -20.07
C GLU A 99 -8.10 6.38 -19.53
N ILE A 100 -8.59 6.90 -18.41
CA ILE A 100 -8.04 8.11 -17.76
C ILE A 100 -6.57 7.88 -17.37
N LEU A 101 -6.24 6.75 -16.75
CA LEU A 101 -4.88 6.47 -16.31
C LEU A 101 -3.92 6.24 -17.49
N LEU A 102 -4.38 5.54 -18.52
CA LEU A 102 -3.59 5.28 -19.72
C LEU A 102 -3.30 6.57 -20.50
N ALA A 103 -4.28 7.47 -20.58
CA ALA A 103 -4.11 8.80 -21.17
C ALA A 103 -3.14 9.66 -20.35
N ASP A 104 -3.27 9.66 -19.00
CA ASP A 104 -2.39 10.43 -18.10
C ASP A 104 -0.93 9.93 -18.16
N CYS A 105 -0.70 8.61 -18.12
CA CYS A 105 0.66 8.08 -18.18
C CYS A 105 1.27 8.09 -19.58
N ARG A 106 0.49 8.26 -20.62
CA ARG A 106 0.95 8.23 -22.03
C ARG A 106 1.81 6.99 -22.29
N ALA A 107 1.29 5.81 -21.93
CA ALA A 107 2.00 4.56 -22.09
C ALA A 107 2.36 4.31 -23.56
N ARG A 108 3.60 3.84 -23.82
CA ARG A 108 4.02 3.38 -25.16
C ARG A 108 3.47 2.00 -25.47
N VAL A 109 3.40 1.14 -24.43
CA VAL A 109 2.92 -0.23 -24.50
C VAL A 109 2.07 -0.50 -23.26
N VAL A 110 0.97 -1.23 -23.43
CA VAL A 110 0.19 -1.83 -22.36
C VAL A 110 0.41 -3.33 -22.41
N VAL A 111 1.01 -3.89 -21.36
CA VAL A 111 1.10 -5.36 -21.23
C VAL A 111 -0.09 -5.78 -20.38
N ALA A 112 -0.97 -6.58 -20.97
CA ALA A 112 -2.18 -7.08 -20.33
C ALA A 112 -2.06 -8.57 -20.02
N ASP A 113 -2.86 -9.04 -19.05
CA ASP A 113 -2.98 -10.44 -18.67
C ASP A 113 -4.45 -10.70 -18.30
N GLY A 114 -5.10 -11.59 -19.06
CA GLY A 114 -6.49 -11.94 -18.84
C GLY A 114 -7.52 -10.83 -19.16
N HIS A 115 -7.08 -9.70 -19.67
CA HIS A 115 -7.93 -8.68 -20.30
C HIS A 115 -7.68 -8.73 -21.80
N PRO A 116 -8.71 -9.00 -22.64
CA PRO A 116 -8.52 -8.92 -24.07
C PRO A 116 -7.96 -7.54 -24.43
N ALA A 117 -6.82 -7.51 -25.11
CA ALA A 117 -6.22 -6.26 -25.57
C ALA A 117 -7.23 -5.40 -26.35
N ASP A 118 -8.16 -6.08 -27.05
CA ASP A 118 -9.26 -5.47 -27.80
C ASP A 118 -10.34 -4.81 -26.93
N SER A 119 -10.44 -5.18 -25.64
CA SER A 119 -11.43 -4.57 -24.71
C SER A 119 -10.98 -3.23 -24.13
N LEU A 120 -9.71 -2.87 -24.30
CA LEU A 120 -9.17 -1.60 -23.79
C LEU A 120 -9.55 -0.39 -24.65
N GLY A 121 -10.36 -0.56 -25.70
CA GLY A 121 -10.65 0.49 -26.66
C GLY A 121 -9.40 0.97 -27.42
N PRO A 122 -9.51 1.90 -28.36
CA PRO A 122 -8.34 2.52 -28.98
C PRO A 122 -7.61 3.38 -27.95
N VAL A 123 -6.65 2.78 -27.23
CA VAL A 123 -5.72 3.53 -26.37
C VAL A 123 -4.86 4.37 -27.31
N ASP A 124 -5.07 5.68 -27.31
CA ASP A 124 -4.43 6.61 -28.24
C ASP A 124 -2.90 6.41 -28.18
N ARG A 125 -2.36 5.76 -29.24
CA ARG A 125 -0.93 5.49 -29.50
C ARG A 125 -0.25 4.37 -28.71
N ALA A 126 -0.91 3.62 -27.81
CA ALA A 126 -0.27 2.50 -27.13
C ALA A 126 -0.55 1.17 -27.86
N ALA A 127 0.47 0.33 -28.02
CA ALA A 127 0.29 -1.05 -28.44
C ALA A 127 -0.12 -1.89 -27.22
N ALA A 128 -1.29 -2.53 -27.27
CA ALA A 128 -1.68 -3.51 -26.26
C ALA A 128 -1.18 -4.90 -26.66
N VAL A 129 -0.60 -5.64 -25.70
CA VAL A 129 -0.03 -6.97 -25.96
C VAL A 129 -0.21 -7.87 -24.73
N GLU A 130 -0.56 -9.13 -24.95
CA GLU A 130 -0.55 -10.18 -23.94
C GLU A 130 0.89 -10.57 -23.58
N PHE A 131 1.15 -10.91 -22.31
CA PHE A 131 2.50 -11.27 -21.85
C PHE A 131 3.10 -12.41 -22.69
N GLU A 132 2.34 -13.47 -22.97
CA GLU A 132 2.80 -14.60 -23.76
C GLU A 132 3.20 -14.19 -25.19
N ALA A 133 2.47 -13.25 -25.79
CA ALA A 133 2.80 -12.70 -27.11
C ALA A 133 4.01 -11.75 -27.04
N LEU A 134 4.17 -11.01 -25.95
CA LEU A 134 5.31 -10.13 -25.70
C LEU A 134 6.62 -10.93 -25.71
N VAL A 135 6.64 -12.07 -25.01
CA VAL A 135 7.86 -12.91 -24.85
C VAL A 135 8.04 -13.95 -25.95
N ARG A 136 7.02 -14.16 -26.80
CA ARG A 136 7.10 -15.10 -27.92
C ARG A 136 8.13 -14.64 -28.94
N ASP A 137 8.87 -15.59 -29.49
CA ASP A 137 9.85 -15.37 -30.56
C ASP A 137 10.88 -14.28 -30.26
N THR A 138 11.16 -14.05 -28.98
CA THR A 138 12.23 -13.16 -28.55
C THR A 138 13.56 -13.90 -28.51
N PRO A 139 14.69 -13.21 -28.81
CA PRO A 139 16.00 -13.83 -28.73
C PRO A 139 16.26 -14.41 -27.35
N ALA A 140 16.92 -15.57 -27.30
CA ALA A 140 17.55 -16.04 -26.09
C ALA A 140 18.85 -15.25 -25.89
N GLY A 141 18.94 -14.51 -24.79
CA GLY A 141 20.14 -13.74 -24.48
C GLY A 141 19.91 -12.72 -23.37
N THR A 142 20.95 -12.44 -22.64
CA THR A 142 20.92 -11.48 -21.54
C THR A 142 20.83 -10.05 -22.07
N VAL A 143 19.90 -9.29 -21.53
CA VAL A 143 19.83 -7.84 -21.74
C VAL A 143 20.64 -7.15 -20.64
N THR A 144 21.72 -6.50 -21.04
CA THR A 144 22.46 -5.63 -20.12
C THR A 144 21.59 -4.44 -19.74
N PRO A 145 21.39 -4.16 -18.45
CA PRO A 145 20.63 -2.99 -18.02
C PRO A 145 21.20 -1.69 -18.57
N GLU A 146 20.32 -0.81 -19.05
CA GLU A 146 20.72 0.53 -19.48
C GLU A 146 21.40 1.28 -18.33
N PRO A 147 22.51 1.97 -18.61
CA PRO A 147 23.18 2.80 -17.62
C PRO A 147 22.36 4.06 -17.37
N VAL A 148 21.52 4.02 -16.36
CA VAL A 148 20.68 5.13 -15.90
C VAL A 148 21.20 5.63 -14.55
N GLY A 149 21.08 6.94 -14.31
CA GLY A 149 21.37 7.48 -12.98
C GLY A 149 20.32 7.03 -11.97
N ARG A 150 20.73 6.93 -10.70
CA ARG A 150 19.84 6.52 -9.61
C ARG A 150 18.58 7.38 -9.47
N ASP A 151 18.60 8.61 -9.95
CA ASP A 151 17.48 9.56 -9.95
C ASP A 151 16.66 9.54 -11.24
N ALA A 152 16.99 8.66 -12.22
CA ALA A 152 16.16 8.41 -13.37
C ALA A 152 14.85 7.73 -12.95
N MET A 153 13.76 8.02 -13.66
CA MET A 153 12.46 7.39 -13.41
C MET A 153 12.55 5.88 -13.60
N ALA A 154 11.97 5.13 -12.67
CA ALA A 154 11.96 3.67 -12.70
C ALA A 154 10.53 3.11 -12.81
N PHE A 155 9.62 3.61 -12.01
CA PHE A 155 8.22 3.16 -12.02
C PHE A 155 7.31 4.25 -11.47
N TRP A 156 6.02 4.16 -11.83
CA TRP A 156 4.97 5.01 -11.26
C TRP A 156 3.91 4.15 -10.61
N LEU A 157 3.31 4.69 -9.54
CA LEU A 157 2.14 4.10 -8.92
C LEU A 157 1.05 5.15 -8.82
N TYR A 158 -0.17 4.78 -9.19
CA TYR A 158 -1.31 5.65 -9.04
C TYR A 158 -1.88 5.58 -7.63
N THR A 159 -2.17 6.74 -7.06
CA THR A 159 -2.87 6.88 -5.79
C THR A 159 -4.16 7.67 -5.99
N SER A 160 -5.23 7.22 -5.33
CA SER A 160 -6.47 8.00 -5.27
C SER A 160 -6.25 9.20 -4.35
N GLY A 161 -6.12 10.39 -4.94
CA GLY A 161 -6.08 11.62 -4.14
C GLY A 161 -7.38 11.86 -3.38
N THR A 162 -7.32 12.61 -2.29
CA THR A 162 -8.51 13.12 -1.56
C THR A 162 -9.44 13.93 -2.47
N THR A 163 -8.96 14.42 -3.61
CA THR A 163 -9.69 15.17 -4.63
C THR A 163 -10.38 14.29 -5.68
N GLY A 164 -10.36 12.97 -5.54
CA GLY A 164 -11.01 12.03 -6.48
C GLY A 164 -10.24 11.75 -7.77
N THR A 165 -9.35 12.63 -8.22
CA THR A 165 -8.54 12.39 -9.43
C THR A 165 -7.27 11.62 -9.09
N PRO A 166 -7.00 10.46 -9.70
CA PRO A 166 -5.77 9.70 -9.47
C PRO A 166 -4.53 10.51 -9.84
N LYS A 167 -3.45 10.30 -9.08
CA LYS A 167 -2.16 10.96 -9.28
C LYS A 167 -1.07 9.90 -9.44
N ALA A 168 -0.25 10.01 -10.48
CA ALA A 168 0.91 9.16 -10.66
C ALA A 168 2.05 9.65 -9.75
N VAL A 169 2.46 8.82 -8.82
CA VAL A 169 3.63 9.01 -7.96
C VAL A 169 4.85 8.53 -8.72
N VAL A 170 5.79 9.44 -8.99
CA VAL A 170 6.98 9.16 -9.80
C VAL A 170 8.12 8.67 -8.92
N HIS A 171 8.47 7.41 -9.04
CA HIS A 171 9.61 6.81 -8.36
C HIS A 171 10.83 6.67 -9.27
N CYS A 172 12.00 6.91 -8.68
CA CYS A 172 13.29 6.73 -9.32
C CYS A 172 13.90 5.37 -8.93
N HIS A 173 14.97 4.97 -9.62
CA HIS A 173 15.72 3.75 -9.29
C HIS A 173 16.18 3.75 -7.82
N ARG A 174 16.62 4.89 -7.28
CA ARG A 174 17.02 5.03 -5.85
C ARG A 174 15.93 4.60 -4.88
N SER A 175 14.65 4.75 -5.26
CA SER A 175 13.54 4.35 -4.37
C SER A 175 13.54 2.85 -4.10
N LEU A 176 13.82 2.02 -5.13
CA LEU A 176 13.94 0.56 -4.98
C LEU A 176 15.26 0.18 -4.29
N LEU A 177 16.36 0.87 -4.62
CA LEU A 177 17.67 0.61 -4.01
C LEU A 177 17.68 0.84 -2.50
N ALA A 178 16.79 1.68 -1.97
CA ALA A 178 16.66 1.96 -0.54
C ALA A 178 15.96 0.85 0.28
N CYS A 179 15.54 -0.25 -0.34
CA CYS A 179 14.81 -1.35 0.33
C CYS A 179 15.56 -1.95 1.53
N HIS A 180 16.91 -1.93 1.51
CA HIS A 180 17.76 -2.45 2.56
C HIS A 180 17.50 -1.80 3.93
N HIS A 181 17.11 -0.54 3.98
CA HIS A 181 16.82 0.13 5.24
C HIS A 181 15.71 -0.58 6.03
N TYR A 182 14.67 -1.01 5.35
CA TYR A 182 13.56 -1.74 5.99
C TYR A 182 13.83 -3.26 6.05
N ALA A 183 14.32 -3.83 4.97
CA ALA A 183 14.60 -5.27 4.87
C ALA A 183 15.61 -5.74 5.92
N ASP A 184 16.76 -5.07 6.02
CA ASP A 184 17.84 -5.44 6.94
C ASP A 184 17.61 -4.84 8.33
N GLY A 185 17.25 -3.56 8.36
CA GLY A 185 17.21 -2.79 9.59
C GLY A 185 16.01 -3.02 10.49
N VAL A 186 14.90 -3.58 9.96
CA VAL A 186 13.69 -3.87 10.72
C VAL A 186 13.35 -5.36 10.70
N LEU A 187 13.30 -5.98 9.52
CA LEU A 187 12.79 -7.33 9.35
C LEU A 187 13.88 -8.41 9.35
N ALA A 188 15.14 -8.02 9.17
CA ALA A 188 16.29 -8.93 9.00
C ALA A 188 15.99 -10.04 7.97
N VAL A 189 15.54 -9.62 6.78
CA VAL A 189 15.18 -10.57 5.71
C VAL A 189 16.44 -11.16 5.10
N GLY A 190 16.45 -12.47 4.95
CA GLY A 190 17.60 -13.18 4.40
C GLY A 190 17.22 -14.24 3.38
N PRO A 191 18.23 -14.88 2.78
CA PRO A 191 18.02 -15.86 1.72
C PRO A 191 17.12 -17.05 2.08
N GLY A 192 17.00 -17.39 3.38
CA GLY A 192 16.12 -18.47 3.86
C GLY A 192 14.65 -18.08 3.97
N ASP A 193 14.33 -16.80 3.81
CA ASP A 193 12.97 -16.33 3.98
C ASP A 193 12.07 -16.62 2.77
N ARG A 194 10.79 -16.72 3.07
CA ARG A 194 9.69 -16.99 2.14
C ARG A 194 8.61 -15.93 2.39
N VAL A 195 8.37 -15.08 1.42
CA VAL A 195 7.51 -13.92 1.58
C VAL A 195 6.14 -14.14 0.96
N PHE A 196 5.08 -13.80 1.69
CA PHE A 196 3.73 -13.74 1.14
C PHE A 196 3.03 -12.45 1.55
N ALA A 197 2.45 -11.75 0.58
CA ALA A 197 1.61 -10.57 0.81
C ALA A 197 0.21 -10.79 0.27
N THR A 198 -0.79 -10.32 1.02
CA THR A 198 -2.20 -10.37 0.57
C THR A 198 -2.59 -9.21 -0.33
N SER A 199 -1.81 -8.14 -0.34
CA SER A 199 -1.96 -7.02 -1.27
C SER A 199 -1.40 -7.35 -2.65
N LYS A 200 -1.87 -6.64 -3.69
CA LYS A 200 -1.47 -6.84 -5.09
C LYS A 200 -0.29 -5.96 -5.48
N LEU A 201 0.54 -6.42 -6.44
CA LEU A 201 1.78 -5.78 -6.87
C LEU A 201 1.59 -4.38 -7.48
N PHE A 202 0.41 -4.03 -7.93
CA PHE A 202 0.12 -2.66 -8.35
C PHE A 202 -0.06 -1.67 -7.18
N PHE A 203 0.00 -2.13 -5.93
CA PHE A 203 0.09 -1.28 -4.74
C PHE A 203 1.52 -1.24 -4.22
N ALA A 204 1.94 -0.06 -3.74
CA ALA A 204 3.26 0.16 -3.15
C ALA A 204 3.60 -0.86 -2.07
N TYR A 205 2.62 -1.22 -1.22
CA TYR A 205 2.81 -2.16 -0.13
C TYR A 205 3.29 -3.54 -0.61
N ALA A 206 2.65 -4.12 -1.62
CA ALA A 206 3.08 -5.42 -2.15
C ALA A 206 4.30 -5.30 -3.07
N LEU A 207 4.38 -4.25 -3.92
CA LEU A 207 5.51 -4.05 -4.81
C LEU A 207 6.83 -3.94 -4.02
N GLY A 208 6.80 -3.21 -2.89
CA GLY A 208 7.93 -3.10 -1.98
C GLY A 208 8.23 -4.39 -1.25
N ASN A 209 7.22 -4.99 -0.61
CA ASN A 209 7.43 -6.07 0.36
C ASN A 209 7.38 -7.48 -0.24
N ALA A 210 6.64 -7.70 -1.33
CA ALA A 210 6.47 -9.02 -1.94
C ALA A 210 7.18 -9.16 -3.30
N LEU A 211 7.89 -8.13 -3.78
CA LEU A 211 8.74 -8.23 -4.96
C LEU A 211 10.13 -7.66 -4.68
N THR A 212 10.23 -6.38 -4.27
CA THR A 212 11.53 -5.71 -4.15
C THR A 212 12.37 -6.28 -3.01
N ILE A 213 11.81 -6.36 -1.79
CA ILE A 213 12.53 -6.86 -0.60
C ILE A 213 12.99 -8.31 -0.78
N PRO A 214 12.14 -9.28 -1.18
CA PRO A 214 12.62 -10.64 -1.34
C PRO A 214 13.70 -10.78 -2.42
N LEU A 215 13.59 -10.10 -3.56
CA LEU A 215 14.64 -10.12 -4.58
C LEU A 215 15.95 -9.52 -4.07
N TYR A 216 15.88 -8.39 -3.35
CA TYR A 216 17.05 -7.81 -2.69
C TYR A 216 17.71 -8.79 -1.71
N ALA A 217 16.91 -9.41 -0.85
CA ALA A 217 17.38 -10.31 0.21
C ALA A 217 17.73 -11.72 -0.29
N ARG A 218 17.59 -12.01 -1.60
CA ARG A 218 17.78 -13.37 -2.18
C ARG A 218 16.79 -14.40 -1.61
N ALA A 219 15.65 -13.94 -1.13
CA ALA A 219 14.54 -14.74 -0.63
C ALA A 219 13.60 -15.18 -1.76
N SER A 220 12.66 -16.08 -1.46
CA SER A 220 11.57 -16.39 -2.38
C SER A 220 10.28 -15.65 -1.99
N PHE A 221 9.36 -15.50 -2.94
CA PHE A 221 8.06 -14.88 -2.70
C PHE A 221 6.95 -15.59 -3.47
N TYR A 222 5.74 -15.56 -2.88
CA TYR A 222 4.56 -16.19 -3.45
C TYR A 222 3.65 -15.15 -4.09
N LEU A 223 3.27 -15.40 -5.34
CA LEU A 223 2.33 -14.59 -6.09
C LEU A 223 1.09 -15.42 -6.46
N HIS A 224 -0.07 -14.80 -6.35
CA HIS A 224 -1.34 -15.44 -6.72
C HIS A 224 -2.22 -14.47 -7.50
N PRO A 225 -2.80 -14.86 -8.67
CA PRO A 225 -3.62 -13.97 -9.48
C PRO A 225 -4.92 -13.54 -8.77
N ALA A 226 -5.56 -14.44 -8.03
CA ALA A 226 -6.79 -14.13 -7.31
C ALA A 226 -6.56 -13.25 -6.07
N TRP A 227 -7.60 -12.55 -5.65
CA TRP A 227 -7.59 -11.81 -4.39
C TRP A 227 -7.68 -12.78 -3.22
N PRO A 228 -6.83 -12.64 -2.18
CA PRO A 228 -6.79 -13.58 -1.08
C PRO A 228 -8.07 -13.54 -0.24
N ASP A 229 -8.69 -14.68 -0.07
CA ASP A 229 -9.67 -14.97 0.95
C ASP A 229 -9.07 -15.86 2.05
N PRO A 230 -9.77 -16.15 3.15
CA PRO A 230 -9.23 -16.97 4.22
C PRO A 230 -8.83 -18.40 3.80
N ALA A 231 -9.53 -19.00 2.83
CA ALA A 231 -9.22 -20.35 2.36
C ALA A 231 -7.89 -20.35 1.57
N LEU A 232 -7.76 -19.43 0.61
CA LEU A 232 -6.52 -19.27 -0.14
C LEU A 232 -5.32 -18.95 0.78
N VAL A 233 -5.51 -18.05 1.77
CA VAL A 233 -4.44 -17.73 2.73
C VAL A 233 -4.03 -18.98 3.50
N LEU A 234 -4.98 -19.81 3.96
CA LEU A 234 -4.67 -21.06 4.66
C LEU A 234 -3.91 -22.04 3.78
N ASP A 235 -4.30 -22.18 2.49
CA ASP A 235 -3.60 -23.04 1.55
C ASP A 235 -2.15 -22.58 1.34
N VAL A 236 -1.91 -21.29 1.17
CA VAL A 236 -0.54 -20.73 1.05
C VAL A 236 0.26 -20.93 2.33
N LEU A 237 -0.33 -20.74 3.51
CA LEU A 237 0.33 -21.01 4.80
C LEU A 237 0.74 -22.47 4.95
N ARG A 238 -0.10 -23.40 4.49
CA ARG A 238 0.16 -24.84 4.55
C ARG A 238 1.24 -25.30 3.55
N ASP A 239 1.10 -24.87 2.30
CA ASP A 239 1.86 -25.43 1.17
C ASP A 239 3.15 -24.64 0.92
N TYR A 240 3.09 -23.32 0.84
CA TYR A 240 4.27 -22.47 0.65
C TYR A 240 5.01 -22.22 1.97
N ARG A 241 4.33 -22.18 3.13
CA ARG A 241 4.90 -21.97 4.46
C ARG A 241 5.73 -20.69 4.56
N PRO A 242 5.14 -19.51 4.34
CA PRO A 242 5.86 -18.25 4.41
C PRO A 242 6.46 -18.02 5.80
N THR A 243 7.62 -17.35 5.84
CA THR A 243 8.26 -16.88 7.08
C THR A 243 7.92 -15.43 7.39
N LEU A 244 7.52 -14.68 6.36
CA LEU A 244 7.07 -13.29 6.46
C LEU A 244 5.69 -13.16 5.79
N PHE A 245 4.75 -12.63 6.56
CA PHE A 245 3.37 -12.43 6.12
C PHE A 245 3.00 -10.95 6.18
N PHE A 246 2.73 -10.36 5.02
CA PHE A 246 2.35 -8.96 4.87
C PHE A 246 0.87 -8.84 4.56
N SER A 247 0.13 -8.08 5.38
CA SER A 247 -1.30 -7.91 5.20
C SER A 247 -1.79 -6.56 5.74
N VAL A 248 -3.08 -6.32 5.60
CA VAL A 248 -3.75 -5.11 6.09
C VAL A 248 -4.68 -5.45 7.25
N PRO A 249 -4.99 -4.52 8.16
CA PRO A 249 -5.82 -4.74 9.34
C PRO A 249 -7.15 -5.45 9.06
N THR A 250 -7.84 -5.06 7.99
CA THR A 250 -9.10 -5.67 7.55
C THR A 250 -8.96 -7.17 7.24
N VAL A 251 -7.85 -7.58 6.64
CA VAL A 251 -7.58 -8.99 6.34
C VAL A 251 -7.25 -9.75 7.62
N TYR A 252 -6.42 -9.20 8.53
CA TYR A 252 -6.16 -9.81 9.84
C TYR A 252 -7.46 -10.07 10.61
N ALA A 253 -8.35 -9.08 10.69
CA ALA A 253 -9.66 -9.22 11.34
C ALA A 253 -10.53 -10.29 10.66
N ARG A 254 -10.49 -10.40 9.32
CA ARG A 254 -11.21 -11.41 8.55
C ARG A 254 -10.68 -12.83 8.82
N LEU A 255 -9.35 -13.00 8.90
CA LEU A 255 -8.71 -14.28 9.20
C LEU A 255 -9.01 -14.74 10.62
N LEU A 256 -9.05 -13.83 11.60
CA LEU A 256 -9.49 -14.15 12.98
C LEU A 256 -10.93 -14.67 12.99
N ARG A 257 -11.83 -14.00 12.28
CA ARG A 257 -13.25 -14.41 12.19
C ARG A 257 -13.47 -15.74 11.47
N ALA A 258 -12.61 -16.03 10.48
CA ALA A 258 -12.68 -17.28 9.72
C ALA A 258 -12.31 -18.52 10.53
N GLY A 259 -11.79 -18.36 11.74
CA GLY A 259 -11.51 -19.47 12.64
C GLY A 259 -10.38 -20.39 12.19
N LEU A 260 -9.34 -19.90 11.52
CA LEU A 260 -8.19 -20.69 11.09
C LEU A 260 -7.61 -21.50 12.25
N PRO A 261 -6.96 -22.65 11.98
CA PRO A 261 -6.23 -23.44 12.99
C PRO A 261 -5.23 -22.58 13.77
N THR A 262 -5.07 -22.81 15.05
CA THR A 262 -4.18 -22.01 15.91
C THR A 262 -2.71 -22.11 15.51
N ASP A 263 -2.31 -23.19 14.84
CA ASP A 263 -0.97 -23.43 14.33
C ASP A 263 -0.78 -22.97 12.86
N ALA A 264 -1.80 -22.33 12.26
CA ALA A 264 -1.74 -21.94 10.84
C ALA A 264 -0.53 -21.04 10.53
N PHE A 265 -0.13 -20.18 11.45
CA PHE A 265 0.99 -19.25 11.30
C PHE A 265 2.33 -19.77 11.89
N ARG A 266 2.46 -21.07 12.17
CA ARG A 266 3.66 -21.65 12.81
C ARG A 266 4.98 -21.46 12.03
N SER A 267 4.91 -21.27 10.72
CA SER A 267 6.10 -20.99 9.89
C SER A 267 6.45 -19.50 9.85
N VAL A 268 5.48 -18.62 10.23
CA VAL A 268 5.63 -17.18 10.11
C VAL A 268 6.37 -16.63 11.33
N ARG A 269 7.53 -16.02 11.09
CA ARG A 269 8.30 -15.33 12.14
C ARG A 269 7.88 -13.87 12.34
N HIS A 270 7.37 -13.21 11.29
CA HIS A 270 6.85 -11.85 11.37
C HIS A 270 5.58 -11.69 10.54
N CYS A 271 4.52 -11.21 11.19
CA CYS A 271 3.35 -10.62 10.55
C CYS A 271 3.55 -9.10 10.50
N VAL A 272 3.34 -8.48 9.35
CA VAL A 272 3.47 -7.03 9.16
C VAL A 272 2.12 -6.46 8.71
N SER A 273 1.68 -5.39 9.36
CA SER A 273 0.44 -4.68 9.03
C SER A 273 0.75 -3.25 8.61
N ALA A 274 0.12 -2.77 7.54
CA ALA A 274 0.16 -1.38 7.13
C ALA A 274 -1.06 -1.02 6.26
N GLY A 275 -1.16 0.26 5.87
CA GLY A 275 -2.20 0.77 4.98
C GLY A 275 -3.42 1.33 5.70
N GLU A 276 -3.75 0.83 6.87
CA GLU A 276 -4.80 1.27 7.77
C GLU A 276 -4.29 1.22 9.22
N ARG A 277 -4.99 1.88 10.15
CA ARG A 277 -4.68 1.74 11.58
C ARG A 277 -5.06 0.34 12.06
N LEU A 278 -4.13 -0.37 12.68
CA LEU A 278 -4.40 -1.66 13.31
C LEU A 278 -5.11 -1.44 14.67
N PRO A 279 -6.36 -1.92 14.84
CA PRO A 279 -7.02 -1.87 16.14
C PRO A 279 -6.27 -2.72 17.17
N ALA A 280 -6.15 -2.21 18.40
CA ALA A 280 -5.46 -2.90 19.48
C ALA A 280 -6.10 -4.27 19.80
N GLU A 281 -7.42 -4.37 19.67
CA GLU A 281 -8.17 -5.60 19.88
C GLU A 281 -7.77 -6.68 18.87
N VAL A 282 -7.58 -6.29 17.59
CA VAL A 282 -7.12 -7.22 16.54
C VAL A 282 -5.69 -7.70 16.83
N TYR A 283 -4.79 -6.77 17.25
CA TYR A 283 -3.43 -7.12 17.63
C TYR A 283 -3.41 -8.14 18.78
N HIS A 284 -4.16 -7.89 19.86
CA HIS A 284 -4.19 -8.77 21.03
C HIS A 284 -4.81 -10.13 20.72
N ALA A 285 -5.96 -10.15 20.03
CA ALA A 285 -6.63 -11.39 19.63
C ALA A 285 -5.77 -12.24 18.69
N TRP A 286 -5.03 -11.59 17.78
CA TRP A 286 -4.09 -12.27 16.89
C TRP A 286 -2.95 -12.94 17.66
N ARG A 287 -2.31 -12.19 18.54
CA ARG A 287 -1.20 -12.69 19.36
C ARG A 287 -1.62 -13.82 20.28
N GLU A 288 -2.80 -13.70 20.90
CA GLU A 288 -3.37 -14.75 21.75
C GLU A 288 -3.64 -16.03 20.95
N ARG A 289 -4.22 -15.88 19.74
CA ARG A 289 -4.63 -17.05 18.93
C ARG A 289 -3.46 -17.75 18.26
N PHE A 290 -2.52 -17.03 17.68
CA PHE A 290 -1.49 -17.59 16.81
C PHE A 290 -0.07 -17.54 17.41
N GLY A 291 0.12 -16.85 18.54
CA GLY A 291 1.43 -16.72 19.18
C GLY A 291 2.44 -15.82 18.46
N VAL A 292 2.05 -15.20 17.33
CA VAL A 292 2.88 -14.31 16.52
C VAL A 292 2.40 -12.87 16.67
N GLU A 293 3.33 -11.94 16.90
CA GLU A 293 3.00 -10.51 16.96
C GLU A 293 2.80 -9.90 15.57
N ILE A 294 1.96 -8.87 15.48
CA ILE A 294 1.83 -8.06 14.27
C ILE A 294 2.68 -6.81 14.43
N LEU A 295 3.62 -6.61 13.52
CA LEU A 295 4.41 -5.39 13.41
C LEU A 295 3.59 -4.36 12.64
N ASP A 296 2.81 -3.54 13.34
CA ASP A 296 2.08 -2.45 12.70
C ASP A 296 3.04 -1.36 12.26
N ALA A 297 2.82 -0.81 11.06
CA ALA A 297 3.73 0.12 10.43
C ALA A 297 2.98 1.12 9.55
N ILE A 298 3.60 2.24 9.25
CA ILE A 298 3.13 3.16 8.24
C ILE A 298 4.14 3.33 7.11
N GLY A 299 3.62 3.26 5.91
CA GLY A 299 4.24 3.64 4.64
C GLY A 299 3.26 4.42 3.80
N ALA A 300 3.72 4.97 2.70
CA ALA A 300 2.90 5.67 1.73
C ALA A 300 3.27 5.22 0.32
N THR A 301 2.38 5.46 -0.64
CA THR A 301 2.72 5.24 -2.06
C THR A 301 3.95 6.04 -2.44
N GLU A 302 4.12 7.22 -1.87
CA GLU A 302 5.21 8.15 -2.10
C GLU A 302 6.58 7.68 -1.55
N THR A 303 6.60 6.58 -0.78
CA THR A 303 7.85 6.07 -0.17
C THR A 303 8.10 4.60 -0.42
N ILE A 304 7.13 3.87 -0.97
CA ILE A 304 7.11 2.43 -1.24
C ILE A 304 7.36 1.53 -0.01
N PHE A 305 8.27 1.91 0.91
CA PHE A 305 8.58 1.16 2.13
C PHE A 305 8.05 1.87 3.38
N MET A 306 8.01 1.11 4.49
CA MET A 306 7.58 1.63 5.78
C MET A 306 8.65 2.56 6.36
N PHE A 307 8.23 3.76 6.75
CA PHE A 307 9.11 4.79 7.32
C PHE A 307 8.99 4.88 8.86
N VAL A 308 7.90 4.38 9.44
CA VAL A 308 7.76 4.12 10.88
C VAL A 308 7.19 2.71 11.02
N SER A 309 7.78 1.90 11.90
CA SER A 309 7.41 0.49 12.07
C SER A 309 7.65 0.02 13.50
N ASN A 310 6.78 -0.83 13.99
CA ASN A 310 7.09 -1.67 15.13
C ASN A 310 8.24 -2.63 14.79
N ARG A 311 8.95 -3.09 15.80
CA ARG A 311 10.10 -3.99 15.66
C ARG A 311 9.84 -5.31 16.37
N PRO A 312 10.42 -6.41 15.88
CA PRO A 312 10.33 -7.71 16.58
C PRO A 312 10.73 -7.58 18.05
N GLY A 313 9.89 -8.13 18.95
CA GLY A 313 10.09 -8.08 20.39
C GLY A 313 9.92 -6.71 21.05
N ARG A 314 9.62 -5.67 20.26
CA ARG A 314 9.36 -4.30 20.77
C ARG A 314 8.15 -3.69 20.02
N SER A 315 7.07 -4.46 19.89
CA SER A 315 5.84 -3.96 19.28
C SER A 315 4.88 -3.43 20.35
N ARG A 316 4.09 -2.41 19.96
CA ARG A 316 3.09 -1.79 20.82
C ARG A 316 1.77 -1.68 20.09
N ALA A 317 0.72 -2.28 20.66
CA ALA A 317 -0.64 -2.17 20.15
C ALA A 317 -1.10 -0.71 20.06
N GLY A 318 -1.73 -0.34 18.94
CA GLY A 318 -2.23 1.02 18.68
C GLY A 318 -1.17 2.05 18.28
N SER A 319 0.11 1.63 18.17
CA SER A 319 1.20 2.47 17.68
C SER A 319 1.77 1.91 16.39
N SER A 320 2.14 2.77 15.45
CA SER A 320 2.88 2.39 14.24
C SER A 320 4.36 2.11 14.51
N GLY A 321 4.84 2.25 15.77
CA GLY A 321 6.22 1.95 16.16
C GLY A 321 7.14 3.17 16.17
N THR A 322 8.39 2.97 15.77
CA THR A 322 9.47 3.97 15.78
C THR A 322 10.02 4.16 14.35
N PRO A 323 10.74 5.26 14.06
CA PRO A 323 11.31 5.49 12.74
C PRO A 323 12.17 4.31 12.26
N SER A 324 11.98 3.93 11.00
CA SER A 324 12.81 2.92 10.34
C SER A 324 14.25 3.43 10.18
N PRO A 325 15.26 2.56 10.15
CA PRO A 325 16.64 2.99 9.93
C PRO A 325 16.79 3.80 8.64
N GLY A 326 17.60 4.86 8.68
CA GLY A 326 17.81 5.75 7.54
C GLY A 326 16.64 6.70 7.22
N VAL A 327 15.62 6.75 8.07
CA VAL A 327 14.50 7.68 7.95
C VAL A 327 14.59 8.76 9.02
N GLU A 328 14.56 10.02 8.61
CA GLU A 328 14.38 11.16 9.50
C GLU A 328 12.89 11.50 9.62
N VAL A 329 12.46 11.84 10.83
CA VAL A 329 11.04 12.12 11.14
C VAL A 329 10.90 13.42 11.88
N ARG A 330 9.88 14.22 11.51
CA ARG A 330 9.46 15.44 12.22
C ARG A 330 7.96 15.44 12.40
N LEU A 331 7.49 15.95 13.53
CA LEU A 331 6.10 16.33 13.73
C LEU A 331 6.04 17.87 13.78
N LEU A 332 5.29 18.46 12.87
CA LEU A 332 5.17 19.91 12.75
C LEU A 332 3.71 20.35 12.97
N ASP A 333 3.55 21.51 13.66
CA ASP A 333 2.27 22.18 13.78
C ASP A 333 1.82 22.86 12.48
N ALA A 334 0.67 23.52 12.50
CA ALA A 334 0.13 24.23 11.33
C ALA A 334 0.99 25.45 10.91
N GLN A 335 1.88 25.93 11.77
CA GLN A 335 2.82 27.03 11.52
C GLN A 335 4.18 26.51 11.02
N GLY A 336 4.37 25.19 11.01
CA GLY A 336 5.63 24.54 10.59
C GLY A 336 6.69 24.43 11.70
N HIS A 337 6.32 24.66 12.96
CA HIS A 337 7.23 24.49 14.09
C HIS A 337 7.19 23.06 14.61
N PRO A 338 8.34 22.50 15.07
CA PRO A 338 8.35 21.20 15.72
C PRO A 338 7.47 21.17 16.96
N VAL A 339 6.65 20.12 17.08
CA VAL A 339 5.85 19.92 18.29
C VAL A 339 6.63 19.17 19.36
N VAL A 340 6.28 19.40 20.63
CA VAL A 340 6.84 18.66 21.78
C VAL A 340 6.21 17.26 21.87
N ASP A 341 6.83 16.38 22.65
CA ASP A 341 6.28 15.05 22.92
C ASP A 341 4.86 15.14 23.48
N SER A 342 4.04 14.17 23.13
CA SER A 342 2.61 14.09 23.45
C SER A 342 1.71 15.16 22.79
N ALA A 343 2.27 16.05 21.96
CA ALA A 343 1.48 16.95 21.12
C ALA A 343 1.25 16.37 19.71
N GLN A 344 0.13 16.72 19.13
CA GLN A 344 -0.22 16.33 17.75
C GLN A 344 0.53 17.18 16.74
N GLY A 345 1.01 16.55 15.68
CA GLY A 345 1.63 17.24 14.56
C GLY A 345 1.51 16.48 13.26
N VAL A 346 1.60 17.18 12.15
CA VAL A 346 1.68 16.57 10.82
C VAL A 346 3.01 15.86 10.70
N LEU A 347 2.97 14.60 10.28
CA LEU A 347 4.14 13.77 10.09
C LEU A 347 4.88 14.16 8.80
N TRP A 348 6.13 14.52 8.93
CA TRP A 348 7.06 14.77 7.85
C TRP A 348 8.20 13.78 7.93
N ILE A 349 8.58 13.23 6.79
CA ILE A 349 9.66 12.25 6.73
C ILE A 349 10.66 12.60 5.64
N LYS A 350 11.92 12.20 5.86
CA LYS A 350 12.96 12.26 4.86
C LYS A 350 13.59 10.89 4.74
N THR A 351 13.51 10.31 3.53
CA THR A 351 13.98 8.95 3.25
C THR A 351 14.53 8.87 1.81
N PRO A 352 15.56 8.06 1.57
CA PRO A 352 16.07 7.84 0.22
C PRO A 352 15.05 7.23 -0.75
N SER A 353 14.05 6.52 -0.21
CA SER A 353 12.97 5.91 -1.01
C SER A 353 11.87 6.88 -1.44
N ALA A 354 11.90 8.14 -0.98
CA ALA A 354 10.91 9.13 -1.36
C ALA A 354 10.85 9.35 -2.87
N ALA A 355 9.63 9.44 -3.40
CA ALA A 355 9.36 9.73 -4.80
C ALA A 355 9.93 11.08 -5.23
N ALA A 356 10.10 11.27 -6.54
CA ALA A 356 10.54 12.54 -7.11
C ALA A 356 9.41 13.60 -7.14
N GLY A 357 8.16 13.16 -7.07
CA GLY A 357 6.99 14.02 -7.13
C GLY A 357 5.80 13.32 -7.78
N TYR A 358 4.84 14.11 -8.25
CA TYR A 358 3.68 13.65 -8.99
C TYR A 358 3.77 14.09 -10.45
N TRP A 359 3.48 13.16 -11.37
CA TRP A 359 3.52 13.42 -12.80
C TRP A 359 2.58 14.55 -13.20
N GLU A 360 3.12 15.56 -13.91
CA GLU A 360 2.39 16.74 -14.38
C GLU A 360 1.52 17.46 -13.31
N ARG A 361 1.93 17.36 -12.04
CA ARG A 361 1.27 18.05 -10.91
C ARG A 361 2.29 18.87 -10.10
N PRO A 362 2.91 19.90 -10.71
CA PRO A 362 4.03 20.62 -10.09
C PRO A 362 3.65 21.34 -8.80
N GLU A 363 2.44 21.92 -8.72
CA GLU A 363 1.99 22.61 -7.51
C GLU A 363 1.77 21.63 -6.36
N HIS A 364 1.18 20.47 -6.65
CA HIS A 364 0.97 19.43 -5.65
C HIS A 364 2.30 18.85 -5.18
N SER A 365 3.22 18.61 -6.10
CA SER A 365 4.58 18.15 -5.78
C SER A 365 5.31 19.12 -4.87
N ARG A 366 5.27 20.43 -5.17
CA ARG A 366 5.91 21.47 -4.33
C ARG A 366 5.34 21.58 -2.92
N ARG A 367 4.04 21.29 -2.74
CA ARG A 367 3.41 21.31 -1.40
C ARG A 367 3.69 20.04 -0.60
N THR A 368 3.93 18.93 -1.29
CA THR A 368 4.11 17.62 -0.67
C THR A 368 5.58 17.28 -0.45
N PHE A 369 6.45 17.65 -1.40
CA PHE A 369 7.90 17.39 -1.30
C PHE A 369 8.63 18.73 -1.17
N VAL A 370 9.06 19.04 0.05
CA VAL A 370 9.67 20.34 0.42
C VAL A 370 11.07 20.09 0.97
N ASP A 371 12.10 20.62 0.33
CA ASP A 371 13.50 20.53 0.78
C ASP A 371 13.97 19.10 1.12
N GLY A 372 13.53 18.12 0.32
CA GLY A 372 13.83 16.71 0.52
C GLY A 372 12.97 16.02 1.59
N TRP A 373 12.01 16.72 2.19
CA TRP A 373 11.01 16.17 3.09
C TRP A 373 9.71 15.85 2.37
N PHE A 374 9.12 14.71 2.71
CA PHE A 374 7.77 14.33 2.30
C PHE A 374 6.78 14.65 3.41
N ARG A 375 5.81 15.51 3.14
CA ARG A 375 4.68 15.82 4.00
C ARG A 375 3.61 14.77 3.80
N THR A 376 3.41 13.91 4.79
CA THR A 376 2.49 12.77 4.65
C THR A 376 1.01 13.18 4.67
N GLY A 377 0.67 14.28 5.35
CA GLY A 377 -0.70 14.68 5.67
C GLY A 377 -1.33 13.83 6.77
N ASP A 378 -0.61 12.88 7.34
CA ASP A 378 -1.05 12.11 8.51
C ASP A 378 -0.67 12.86 9.79
N ILE A 379 -1.59 12.91 10.75
CA ILE A 379 -1.37 13.51 12.07
C ILE A 379 -0.96 12.40 13.04
N TYR A 380 0.11 12.66 13.76
CA TYR A 380 0.71 11.74 14.72
C TYR A 380 0.99 12.40 16.05
N VAL A 381 1.05 11.57 17.08
CA VAL A 381 1.63 11.90 18.40
C VAL A 381 2.84 11.01 18.61
N ARG A 382 3.92 11.58 19.14
CA ARG A 382 5.07 10.83 19.65
C ARG A 382 5.02 10.80 21.18
N ASP A 383 5.12 9.62 21.77
CA ASP A 383 5.25 9.50 23.23
C ASP A 383 6.69 9.68 23.72
N ALA A 384 6.88 9.72 25.05
CA ALA A 384 8.18 9.88 25.68
C ALA A 384 9.16 8.71 25.42
N GLU A 385 8.65 7.53 25.00
CA GLU A 385 9.45 6.36 24.63
C GLU A 385 9.80 6.34 23.14
N GLY A 386 9.34 7.34 22.37
CA GLY A 386 9.62 7.52 20.96
C GLY A 386 8.69 6.73 20.03
N PHE A 387 7.57 6.20 20.52
CA PHE A 387 6.56 5.53 19.69
C PHE A 387 5.61 6.55 19.07
N TYR A 388 5.29 6.30 17.81
CA TYR A 388 4.39 7.13 17.00
C TYR A 388 3.01 6.49 16.91
N SER A 389 1.96 7.22 17.29
CA SER A 389 0.56 6.79 17.18
C SER A 389 -0.22 7.67 16.22
N HIS A 390 -0.93 7.04 15.28
CA HIS A 390 -1.72 7.72 14.26
C HIS A 390 -3.01 8.30 14.86
N CYS A 391 -3.26 9.59 14.62
CA CYS A 391 -4.44 10.32 15.08
C CYS A 391 -5.47 10.56 13.98
N GLY A 392 -5.08 10.46 12.69
CA GLY A 392 -5.96 10.68 11.54
C GLY A 392 -5.25 11.40 10.40
N ARG A 393 -6.03 11.78 9.39
CA ARG A 393 -5.57 12.59 8.26
C ARG A 393 -5.90 14.05 8.48
N GLU A 394 -4.99 14.95 8.15
CA GLU A 394 -5.23 16.40 8.22
C GLU A 394 -6.44 16.83 7.37
N ASP A 395 -6.60 16.24 6.18
CA ASP A 395 -7.72 16.51 5.28
C ASP A 395 -9.08 16.01 5.82
N ASP A 396 -9.07 15.08 6.76
CA ASP A 396 -10.29 14.52 7.37
C ASP A 396 -10.76 15.34 8.59
N PHE A 397 -9.88 16.18 9.17
CA PHE A 397 -10.22 16.98 10.32
C PHE A 397 -11.11 18.16 9.90
N PHE A 398 -12.07 18.49 10.75
CA PHE A 398 -12.96 19.61 10.51
C PHE A 398 -13.21 20.39 11.80
N LYS A 399 -13.69 21.63 11.67
CA LYS A 399 -13.99 22.48 12.82
C LYS A 399 -15.49 22.58 13.06
N VAL A 400 -15.88 22.44 14.32
CA VAL A 400 -17.24 22.72 14.79
C VAL A 400 -17.14 23.81 15.85
N ALA A 401 -17.82 24.92 15.62
CA ALA A 401 -17.76 26.10 16.49
C ALA A 401 -16.32 26.55 16.84
N GLY A 402 -15.40 26.46 15.86
CA GLY A 402 -14.00 26.84 16.03
C GLY A 402 -13.10 25.77 16.69
N GLN A 403 -13.66 24.68 17.19
CA GLN A 403 -12.92 23.58 17.81
C GLN A 403 -12.69 22.45 16.80
N TRP A 404 -11.52 21.84 16.82
CA TRP A 404 -11.19 20.70 15.96
C TRP A 404 -11.95 19.45 16.39
N VAL A 405 -12.52 18.76 15.42
CA VAL A 405 -13.09 17.42 15.55
C VAL A 405 -12.17 16.45 14.84
N ILE A 406 -11.76 15.43 15.57
CA ILE A 406 -10.94 14.31 15.07
C ILE A 406 -11.89 13.13 14.80
N PRO A 407 -12.15 12.77 13.54
CA PRO A 407 -13.08 11.69 13.21
C PRO A 407 -12.79 10.39 13.95
N ALA A 408 -11.50 10.04 14.07
CA ALA A 408 -11.07 8.80 14.71
C ALA A 408 -11.45 8.72 16.20
N ASP A 409 -11.49 9.84 16.92
CA ASP A 409 -11.86 9.86 18.35
C ASP A 409 -13.36 9.60 18.53
N VAL A 410 -14.18 10.20 17.66
CA VAL A 410 -15.64 9.96 17.64
C VAL A 410 -15.94 8.52 17.22
N GLU A 411 -15.26 8.00 16.19
CA GLU A 411 -15.37 6.61 15.74
C GLU A 411 -15.01 5.64 16.88
N ALA A 412 -13.87 5.86 17.54
CA ALA A 412 -13.41 5.03 18.65
C ALA A 412 -14.39 5.03 19.84
N ALA A 413 -15.01 6.17 20.13
CA ALA A 413 -16.01 6.26 21.20
C ALA A 413 -17.25 5.42 20.88
N LEU A 414 -17.77 5.49 19.66
CA LEU A 414 -18.95 4.76 19.24
C LEU A 414 -18.69 3.26 19.01
N MET A 415 -17.50 2.90 18.57
CA MET A 415 -17.08 1.49 18.41
C MET A 415 -16.97 0.73 19.74
N LYS A 416 -16.97 1.40 20.90
CA LYS A 416 -17.10 0.74 22.21
C LYS A 416 -18.47 0.09 22.42
N HIS A 417 -19.48 0.49 21.65
CA HIS A 417 -20.81 -0.11 21.74
C HIS A 417 -20.79 -1.52 21.12
N PRO A 418 -21.27 -2.57 21.83
CA PRO A 418 -21.15 -3.96 21.40
C PRO A 418 -21.85 -4.27 20.06
N ALA A 419 -22.88 -3.50 19.70
CA ALA A 419 -23.61 -3.67 18.45
C ALA A 419 -22.93 -3.00 17.24
N VAL A 420 -21.87 -2.21 17.43
CA VAL A 420 -21.16 -1.52 16.34
C VAL A 420 -20.04 -2.41 15.80
N LEU A 421 -20.05 -2.63 14.49
CA LEU A 421 -18.97 -3.30 13.77
C LEU A 421 -17.95 -2.29 13.27
N GLU A 422 -18.43 -1.23 12.61
CA GLU A 422 -17.61 -0.17 12.03
C GLU A 422 -18.31 1.19 12.19
N ALA A 423 -17.53 2.27 12.26
CA ALA A 423 -18.03 3.62 12.24
C ALA A 423 -17.17 4.49 11.31
N GLY A 424 -17.80 5.44 10.61
CA GLY A 424 -17.14 6.44 9.78
C GLY A 424 -17.72 7.82 10.04
N VAL A 425 -16.88 8.80 10.35
CA VAL A 425 -17.27 10.16 10.72
C VAL A 425 -16.85 11.17 9.66
N VAL A 426 -17.75 12.08 9.31
CA VAL A 426 -17.46 13.19 8.39
C VAL A 426 -18.04 14.49 8.92
N GLY A 427 -17.35 15.59 8.65
CA GLY A 427 -17.90 16.93 8.81
C GLY A 427 -18.67 17.33 7.56
N ALA A 428 -19.97 17.56 7.72
CA ALA A 428 -20.79 18.07 6.63
C ALA A 428 -21.58 19.31 7.08
N GLU A 429 -21.90 20.16 6.12
CA GLU A 429 -22.64 21.37 6.36
C GLU A 429 -24.12 21.03 6.58
N GLU A 430 -24.75 21.52 7.61
CA GLU A 430 -26.20 21.38 7.80
C GLU A 430 -26.97 22.53 7.11
N ALA A 431 -28.30 22.46 7.08
CA ALA A 431 -29.16 23.49 6.46
C ALA A 431 -28.93 24.91 6.98
N SER A 432 -28.35 25.07 8.16
CA SER A 432 -27.96 26.35 8.76
C SER A 432 -26.64 26.92 8.23
N GLY A 433 -25.90 26.19 7.36
CA GLY A 433 -24.56 26.55 6.91
C GLY A 433 -23.45 26.20 7.90
N LEU A 434 -23.78 25.53 9.01
CA LEU A 434 -22.80 25.12 10.02
C LEU A 434 -22.30 23.70 9.77
N ILE A 435 -21.00 23.50 9.90
CA ILE A 435 -20.39 22.15 9.85
C ILE A 435 -20.71 21.42 11.15
N LYS A 436 -21.19 20.19 11.01
CA LYS A 436 -21.49 19.26 12.12
C LYS A 436 -20.93 17.86 11.85
N PRO A 437 -20.65 17.07 12.89
CA PRO A 437 -20.28 15.67 12.71
C PRO A 437 -21.50 14.83 12.28
N PHE A 438 -21.34 14.04 11.23
CA PHE A 438 -22.26 12.98 10.82
C PHE A 438 -21.56 11.66 10.90
N VAL A 439 -22.23 10.64 11.43
CA VAL A 439 -21.65 9.33 11.64
C VAL A 439 -22.40 8.28 10.85
N PHE A 440 -21.66 7.42 10.18
CA PHE A 440 -22.17 6.24 9.50
C PHE A 440 -21.74 5.01 10.29
N VAL A 441 -22.69 4.15 10.65
CA VAL A 441 -22.43 2.97 11.48
C VAL A 441 -22.87 1.72 10.74
N VAL A 442 -21.98 0.73 10.68
CA VAL A 442 -22.29 -0.62 10.26
C VAL A 442 -22.58 -1.44 11.51
N PRO A 443 -23.77 -2.00 11.67
CA PRO A 443 -24.10 -2.83 12.83
C PRO A 443 -23.41 -4.20 12.72
N ARG A 444 -23.08 -4.79 13.86
CA ARG A 444 -22.49 -6.14 13.93
C ARG A 444 -23.50 -7.21 13.52
N ASP A 445 -24.77 -7.02 13.87
CA ASP A 445 -25.90 -7.80 13.40
C ASP A 445 -26.64 -7.03 12.30
N PRO A 446 -26.63 -7.51 11.04
CA PRO A 446 -27.36 -6.86 9.96
C PRO A 446 -28.87 -6.74 10.17
N ALA A 447 -29.45 -7.56 11.08
CA ALA A 447 -30.86 -7.52 11.44
C ALA A 447 -31.17 -6.57 12.61
N ALA A 448 -30.15 -5.84 13.14
CA ALA A 448 -30.33 -4.88 14.21
C ALA A 448 -31.36 -3.79 13.80
N GLU A 449 -32.28 -3.46 14.69
CA GLU A 449 -33.29 -2.43 14.46
C GLU A 449 -32.62 -1.04 14.40
N PRO A 450 -32.67 -0.32 13.25
CA PRO A 450 -31.88 0.88 13.04
C PRO A 450 -32.23 2.02 14.00
N VAL A 451 -33.52 2.21 14.33
CA VAL A 451 -33.98 3.35 15.16
C VAL A 451 -33.53 3.19 16.60
N GLY A 452 -33.65 1.96 17.15
CA GLY A 452 -33.19 1.64 18.48
C GLY A 452 -31.69 1.84 18.65
N LEU A 453 -30.89 1.24 17.74
CA LEU A 453 -29.46 1.36 17.77
C LEU A 453 -28.99 2.83 17.62
N ARG A 454 -29.60 3.60 16.71
CA ARG A 454 -29.30 5.02 16.55
C ARG A 454 -29.52 5.80 17.85
N SER A 455 -30.63 5.54 18.56
CA SER A 455 -30.95 6.22 19.82
C SER A 455 -29.99 5.87 20.95
N GLU A 456 -29.52 4.62 21.01
CA GLU A 456 -28.51 4.16 21.98
C GLU A 456 -27.15 4.81 21.72
N LEU A 457 -26.73 4.88 20.46
CA LEU A 457 -25.47 5.49 20.06
C LEU A 457 -25.46 7.01 20.27
N MET A 458 -26.58 7.69 20.03
CA MET A 458 -26.71 9.12 20.35
C MET A 458 -26.53 9.38 21.85
N ARG A 459 -27.16 8.56 22.71
CA ARG A 459 -26.96 8.67 24.17
C ARG A 459 -25.52 8.37 24.58
N LEU A 460 -24.88 7.37 23.99
CA LEU A 460 -23.46 7.07 24.23
C LEU A 460 -22.58 8.26 23.89
N ALA A 461 -22.82 8.88 22.73
CA ALA A 461 -22.08 10.07 22.28
C ALA A 461 -22.27 11.26 23.23
N GLU A 462 -23.50 11.48 23.73
CA GLU A 462 -23.78 12.54 24.72
C GLU A 462 -23.03 12.35 26.04
N GLN A 463 -22.86 11.10 26.46
CA GLN A 463 -22.19 10.74 27.71
C GLN A 463 -20.66 10.74 27.62
N THR A 464 -20.11 10.46 26.44
CA THR A 464 -18.67 10.18 26.28
C THR A 464 -17.90 11.24 25.48
N LEU A 465 -18.60 12.03 24.66
CA LEU A 465 -17.97 13.01 23.78
C LEU A 465 -18.24 14.46 24.21
N PRO A 466 -17.25 15.36 24.04
CA PRO A 466 -17.44 16.79 24.23
C PRO A 466 -18.47 17.34 23.22
N SER A 467 -19.12 18.44 23.53
CA SER A 467 -20.27 18.95 22.78
C SER A 467 -20.01 19.20 21.29
N HIS A 468 -18.82 19.63 20.92
CA HIS A 468 -18.43 19.90 19.53
C HIS A 468 -18.18 18.63 18.70
N GLU A 469 -17.92 17.49 19.34
CA GLU A 469 -17.71 16.18 18.72
C GLU A 469 -18.98 15.35 18.62
N ARG A 470 -20.05 15.74 19.30
CA ARG A 470 -21.31 14.99 19.31
C ARG A 470 -21.93 14.95 17.91
N PRO A 471 -22.30 13.76 17.44
CA PRO A 471 -22.96 13.64 16.13
C PRO A 471 -24.24 14.46 16.03
N ARG A 472 -24.42 15.14 14.91
CA ARG A 472 -25.69 15.72 14.52
C ARG A 472 -26.71 14.63 14.18
N ASP A 473 -26.21 13.60 13.49
CA ASP A 473 -27.00 12.43 13.14
C ASP A 473 -26.09 11.17 13.03
N ILE A 474 -26.73 10.00 13.22
CA ILE A 474 -26.10 8.69 13.04
C ILE A 474 -26.93 7.91 12.04
N LEU A 475 -26.32 7.56 10.90
CA LEU A 475 -26.93 6.79 9.83
C LEU A 475 -26.47 5.33 9.93
N ILE A 476 -27.42 4.41 9.98
CA ILE A 476 -27.14 2.98 9.98
C ILE A 476 -27.07 2.53 8.52
N VAL A 477 -25.95 1.93 8.14
CA VAL A 477 -25.67 1.48 6.77
C VAL A 477 -25.21 0.03 6.75
N SER A 478 -25.38 -0.65 5.63
CA SER A 478 -24.91 -2.04 5.47
C SER A 478 -23.40 -2.16 5.32
N GLU A 479 -22.75 -1.15 4.75
CA GLU A 479 -21.32 -1.10 4.54
C GLU A 479 -20.81 0.35 4.40
N LEU A 480 -19.54 0.56 4.70
CA LEU A 480 -18.87 1.84 4.45
C LEU A 480 -18.15 1.82 3.09
N PRO A 481 -18.18 2.92 2.31
CA PRO A 481 -17.50 3.01 1.03
C PRO A 481 -15.99 2.95 1.22
N ARG A 482 -15.33 2.03 0.51
CA ARG A 482 -13.87 1.83 0.61
C ARG A 482 -13.20 1.87 -0.74
N THR A 483 -11.93 2.21 -0.75
CA THR A 483 -11.06 2.04 -1.91
C THR A 483 -10.76 0.56 -2.13
N ALA A 484 -10.18 0.22 -3.29
CA ALA A 484 -9.70 -1.13 -3.55
C ALA A 484 -8.61 -1.60 -2.54
N THR A 485 -7.97 -0.67 -1.84
CA THR A 485 -7.01 -0.95 -0.74
C THR A 485 -7.67 -1.10 0.62
N GLY A 486 -9.00 -0.96 0.72
CA GLY A 486 -9.73 -1.03 1.98
C GLY A 486 -9.91 0.32 2.69
N LYS A 487 -9.23 1.40 2.28
CA LYS A 487 -9.32 2.71 2.94
C LYS A 487 -10.71 3.31 2.82
N LEU A 488 -11.23 3.86 3.92
CA LEU A 488 -12.52 4.55 3.96
C LEU A 488 -12.51 5.78 3.03
N GLN A 489 -13.52 5.86 2.16
CA GLN A 489 -13.73 6.98 1.25
C GLN A 489 -14.67 8.02 1.89
N ARG A 490 -14.15 8.83 2.82
CA ARG A 490 -14.94 9.84 3.57
C ARG A 490 -15.63 10.85 2.66
N PHE A 491 -15.04 11.17 1.51
CA PHE A 491 -15.68 12.09 0.56
C PHE A 491 -17.04 11.56 0.07
N LYS A 492 -17.19 10.24 -0.14
CA LYS A 492 -18.48 9.64 -0.51
C LYS A 492 -19.50 9.69 0.62
N LEU A 493 -19.06 9.57 1.88
CA LEU A 493 -19.93 9.75 3.02
C LEU A 493 -20.40 11.19 3.12
N LYS A 494 -19.52 12.15 2.87
CA LYS A 494 -19.85 13.57 2.84
C LYS A 494 -20.84 13.89 1.71
N GLU A 495 -20.58 13.43 0.49
CA GLU A 495 -21.50 13.56 -0.64
C GLU A 495 -22.88 12.97 -0.33
N HIS A 496 -22.94 11.81 0.35
CA HIS A 496 -24.22 11.20 0.75
C HIS A 496 -25.02 12.11 1.68
N VAL A 497 -24.38 12.74 2.68
CA VAL A 497 -25.06 13.71 3.56
C VAL A 497 -25.52 14.93 2.78
N GLU A 498 -24.70 15.48 1.88
CA GLU A 498 -25.00 16.68 1.10
C GLU A 498 -26.09 16.49 0.04
N THR A 499 -26.22 15.27 -0.50
CA THR A 499 -27.21 14.93 -1.54
C THR A 499 -28.58 14.55 -0.96
N ASN A 500 -28.64 14.00 0.26
CA ASN A 500 -29.88 13.56 0.89
C ASN A 500 -30.50 14.57 1.87
N ARG A 501 -30.18 15.84 1.67
CA ARG A 501 -30.75 16.98 2.42
C ARG A 501 -32.07 17.46 1.87
#